data_297f843a8978733c85b070976fc167e0
#
_entry.id   297f843a8978733c85b070976fc167e0
#
_cell.length_a   1.000
_cell.length_b   1.000
_cell.length_c   1.000
_cell.angle_alpha   90.00
_cell.angle_beta   90.00
_cell.angle_gamma   90.00
#
_symmetry.space_group_name_H-M   'P 1'
#
loop_
_entity.id
_entity.type
_entity.pdbx_description
1 polymer ?
#
loop_
_entity_poly.entity_id
_entity_poly.type
_entity_poly.pdbx_seq_one_letter_code
_entity_poly.pdbx_strand_id
1 'polypeptide(L)'
;MTLDTKALLPPKPYTLFNTNDEIEKSVLKELSEDQDFINASCFREQVGITCKHLRTEQCMISYRRIASIFNVNVGTIKDQESKYINGVFPDGRPPSFTDDELNMIFQYIDSNVDDKTITYDDLSDYVFCYLKKDISKESLRHIINRNFQEHFKSVIGVPMDSKRIEVEPELIDNYYSDLEKNISTVHPYFIFNLDEVGVQDFQDAPQQYVIVRRNYDHPTAPYSVERNGKRITALACITTNVDWIPPLIITNRTTHDSELYSFIPSDKFMIASQAKGFLTTINLKKWFEQVFLPMLEQKRQRFNYHGPCLLLMDGFISHEQILDIIPLDQYGIIVQFIVAHASDQLQMLDLGIFGNQKRHISGMKNEKSLSSQTNRICKIIDGLWKASSPKNVVSAFRSAGVFFTCKMNNNVPMIYAGFRRGAARAVRHYNESFLESLINANL
;
A
#
# COMPACT_ATOMS: atom_id res chain seq x y z
N MET A 1 7.01 31.37 13.84
CA MET A 1 8.25 31.42 13.04
C MET A 1 7.90 32.02 11.70
N THR A 2 8.15 33.31 11.53
CA THR A 2 7.99 34.00 10.26
C THR A 2 9.01 33.43 9.29
N LEU A 3 8.57 32.73 8.27
CA LEU A 3 9.40 32.30 7.14
C LEU A 3 10.01 33.59 6.55
N ASP A 4 11.33 33.64 6.55
CA ASP A 4 12.11 34.71 5.99
C ASP A 4 11.89 34.77 4.46
N THR A 5 10.90 35.56 4.04
CA THR A 5 10.54 35.77 2.63
C THR A 5 11.67 36.40 1.84
N LYS A 6 12.73 36.85 2.49
CA LYS A 6 13.95 37.38 1.84
C LYS A 6 14.74 36.33 1.05
N ALA A 7 14.54 35.05 1.32
CA ALA A 7 15.21 33.94 0.62
C ALA A 7 14.65 33.69 -0.80
N LEU A 8 13.51 34.25 -1.16
CA LEU A 8 12.87 34.06 -2.46
C LEU A 8 13.06 35.21 -3.44
N LEU A 9 13.72 36.27 -3.02
CA LEU A 9 14.10 37.35 -3.93
C LEU A 9 15.36 36.92 -4.68
N PRO A 10 15.34 36.97 -6.02
CA PRO A 10 16.60 36.90 -6.73
C PRO A 10 17.49 38.02 -6.18
N PRO A 11 18.77 37.77 -6.06
CA PRO A 11 19.69 38.75 -5.53
C PRO A 11 19.48 40.11 -6.22
N LYS A 12 19.51 41.21 -5.44
CA LYS A 12 19.20 42.58 -5.90
C LYS A 12 19.91 42.95 -7.20
N PRO A 13 19.33 43.86 -7.97
CA PRO A 13 19.55 44.02 -9.41
C PRO A 13 20.99 44.32 -9.72
N TYR A 14 21.48 43.47 -10.06
CA TYR A 14 22.65 43.21 -10.14
C TYR A 14 23.15 43.49 -11.44
N THR A 15 23.61 44.33 -11.94
CA THR A 15 24.10 44.68 -13.28
C THR A 15 22.97 44.87 -14.29
N LEU A 16 22.10 45.85 -14.03
CA LEU A 16 21.21 46.44 -15.00
C LEU A 16 21.94 47.09 -16.19
N PHE A 17 23.26 47.04 -16.24
CA PHE A 17 24.07 47.85 -17.14
C PHE A 17 24.70 47.12 -18.33
N ASN A 18 24.27 45.92 -18.65
CA ASN A 18 24.82 45.17 -19.76
C ASN A 18 23.97 45.30 -21.05
N THR A 19 23.72 46.54 -21.46
CA THR A 19 23.06 46.87 -22.72
C THR A 19 23.86 47.84 -23.53
N ASN A 20 23.79 47.70 -24.87
CA ASN A 20 24.41 48.68 -25.80
C ASN A 20 23.45 49.81 -26.22
N ASP A 21 22.20 49.75 -25.76
CA ASP A 21 21.18 50.76 -26.06
C ASP A 21 21.24 51.88 -25.03
N GLU A 22 21.50 53.09 -25.46
CA GLU A 22 21.65 54.24 -24.56
C GLU A 22 20.33 54.66 -23.90
N ILE A 23 19.20 54.46 -24.59
CA ILE A 23 17.88 54.77 -24.02
C ILE A 23 17.59 53.76 -22.89
N GLU A 24 17.84 52.44 -23.12
CA GLU A 24 17.70 51.42 -22.12
C GLU A 24 18.59 51.70 -20.91
N LYS A 25 19.84 52.12 -21.12
CA LYS A 25 20.77 52.51 -20.05
C LYS A 25 20.26 53.69 -19.22
N SER A 26 19.72 54.72 -19.88
CA SER A 26 19.18 55.89 -19.18
C SER A 26 17.99 55.50 -18.30
N VAL A 27 17.03 54.73 -18.85
CA VAL A 27 15.83 54.30 -18.11
C VAL A 27 16.19 53.34 -16.98
N LEU A 28 17.15 52.46 -17.19
CA LEU A 28 17.62 51.56 -16.13
C LEU A 28 18.36 52.27 -15.01
N LYS A 29 19.06 53.38 -15.36
CA LYS A 29 19.69 54.26 -14.36
C LYS A 29 18.62 54.98 -13.52
N GLU A 30 17.63 55.59 -14.17
CA GLU A 30 16.50 56.20 -13.48
C GLU A 30 15.78 55.20 -12.57
N LEU A 31 15.54 53.99 -13.04
CA LEU A 31 14.91 52.93 -12.27
C LEU A 31 15.75 52.54 -11.05
N SER A 32 17.09 52.53 -11.16
CA SER A 32 17.97 52.20 -10.03
C SER A 32 17.98 53.29 -8.94
N GLU A 33 17.54 54.49 -9.29
CA GLU A 33 17.41 55.67 -8.40
C GLU A 33 15.95 55.84 -7.92
N ASP A 34 14.98 55.10 -8.50
CA ASP A 34 13.56 55.17 -8.15
C ASP A 34 13.32 54.62 -6.75
N GLN A 35 12.70 55.43 -5.90
CA GLN A 35 12.51 55.10 -4.49
C GLN A 35 11.50 53.97 -4.31
N ASP A 36 10.49 53.88 -5.19
CA ASP A 36 9.50 52.79 -5.14
C ASP A 36 10.16 51.45 -5.51
N PHE A 37 11.08 51.45 -6.49
CA PHE A 37 11.84 50.26 -6.85
C PHE A 37 12.82 49.83 -5.75
N ILE A 38 13.50 50.82 -5.12
CA ILE A 38 14.45 50.58 -4.01
C ILE A 38 13.69 49.97 -2.81
N ASN A 39 12.50 50.48 -2.54
CA ASN A 39 11.67 50.07 -1.40
C ASN A 39 10.76 48.87 -1.71
N ALA A 40 10.72 48.38 -2.95
CA ALA A 40 9.89 47.27 -3.34
C ALA A 40 10.13 46.05 -2.43
N SER A 41 9.08 45.62 -1.78
CA SER A 41 9.13 44.56 -0.75
C SER A 41 9.20 43.16 -1.34
N CYS A 42 8.79 42.99 -2.60
CA CYS A 42 8.73 41.70 -3.25
C CYS A 42 9.09 41.75 -4.75
N PHE A 43 9.43 40.61 -5.31
CA PHE A 43 9.77 40.44 -6.73
C PHE A 43 8.69 40.96 -7.68
N ARG A 44 7.40 40.84 -7.33
CA ARG A 44 6.27 41.32 -8.11
C ARG A 44 6.28 42.83 -8.24
N GLU A 45 6.51 43.56 -7.17
CA GLU A 45 6.62 45.00 -7.16
C GLU A 45 7.80 45.47 -8.02
N GLN A 46 8.96 44.84 -7.87
CA GLN A 46 10.14 45.13 -8.70
C GLN A 46 9.86 44.94 -10.19
N VAL A 47 9.22 43.78 -10.57
CA VAL A 47 8.83 43.53 -11.97
C VAL A 47 7.79 44.53 -12.45
N GLY A 48 6.78 44.84 -11.65
CA GLY A 48 5.71 45.77 -12.00
C GLY A 48 6.24 47.19 -12.25
N ILE A 49 7.08 47.71 -11.35
CA ILE A 49 7.73 49.01 -11.48
C ILE A 49 8.66 49.03 -12.69
N THR A 50 9.45 47.96 -12.87
CA THR A 50 10.34 47.83 -14.05
C THR A 50 9.54 47.80 -15.36
N CYS A 51 8.44 47.06 -15.43
CA CYS A 51 7.58 47.06 -16.62
C CYS A 51 6.95 48.44 -16.87
N LYS A 52 6.51 49.14 -15.83
CA LYS A 52 5.95 50.50 -15.93
C LYS A 52 6.95 51.51 -16.53
N HIS A 53 8.22 51.42 -16.14
CA HIS A 53 9.26 52.33 -16.65
C HIS A 53 9.78 51.93 -18.04
N LEU A 54 10.01 50.66 -18.31
CA LEU A 54 10.63 50.16 -19.53
C LEU A 54 9.64 49.86 -20.67
N ARG A 55 8.33 49.98 -20.44
CA ARG A 55 7.27 49.74 -21.44
C ARG A 55 6.38 50.96 -21.64
N THR A 56 6.98 52.14 -21.60
CA THR A 56 6.33 53.42 -21.95
C THR A 56 6.31 53.62 -23.46
N GLU A 57 5.54 54.60 -23.94
CA GLU A 57 5.54 54.99 -25.35
C GLU A 57 6.94 55.41 -25.85
N GLN A 58 7.81 55.86 -24.94
CA GLN A 58 9.17 56.31 -25.26
C GLN A 58 10.20 55.15 -25.18
N CYS A 59 9.92 54.09 -24.46
CA CYS A 59 10.85 52.97 -24.23
C CYS A 59 10.13 51.61 -24.27
N MET A 60 9.95 51.07 -25.48
CA MET A 60 9.21 49.79 -25.71
C MET A 60 10.13 48.57 -25.58
N ILE A 61 10.71 48.33 -24.40
CA ILE A 61 11.56 47.16 -24.16
C ILE A 61 10.72 45.90 -24.14
N SER A 62 11.18 44.86 -24.82
CA SER A 62 10.46 43.59 -24.92
C SER A 62 10.46 42.82 -23.60
N TYR A 63 9.38 42.05 -23.34
CA TYR A 63 9.33 41.11 -22.19
C TYR A 63 10.51 40.14 -22.14
N ARG A 64 11.04 39.72 -23.30
CA ARG A 64 12.24 38.88 -23.36
C ARG A 64 13.45 39.55 -22.75
N ARG A 65 13.61 40.85 -23.01
CA ARG A 65 14.73 41.61 -22.47
C ARG A 65 14.57 41.83 -20.96
N ILE A 66 13.37 42.18 -20.49
CA ILE A 66 13.08 42.33 -19.07
C ILE A 66 13.31 40.97 -18.35
N ALA A 67 12.85 39.87 -18.94
CA ALA A 67 13.10 38.55 -18.41
C ALA A 67 14.60 38.21 -18.30
N SER A 68 15.40 38.66 -19.27
CA SER A 68 16.87 38.53 -19.22
C SER A 68 17.49 39.33 -18.07
N ILE A 69 17.00 40.56 -17.81
CA ILE A 69 17.44 41.39 -16.69
C ILE A 69 17.22 40.71 -15.35
N PHE A 70 16.06 40.10 -15.16
CA PHE A 70 15.70 39.37 -13.93
C PHE A 70 16.14 37.91 -13.91
N ASN A 71 16.75 37.41 -14.98
CA ASN A 71 17.14 36.00 -15.14
C ASN A 71 15.98 35.01 -14.87
N VAL A 72 14.82 35.30 -15.45
CA VAL A 72 13.60 34.47 -15.30
C VAL A 72 12.94 34.23 -16.65
N ASN A 73 11.89 33.34 -16.66
CA ASN A 73 11.11 33.10 -17.87
C ASN A 73 10.22 34.29 -18.24
N VAL A 74 10.01 34.51 -19.53
CA VAL A 74 9.13 35.57 -20.06
C VAL A 74 7.70 35.46 -19.50
N GLY A 75 7.19 34.24 -19.34
CA GLY A 75 5.88 33.98 -18.74
C GLY A 75 5.79 34.51 -17.30
N THR A 76 6.87 34.37 -16.53
CA THR A 76 6.96 34.89 -15.16
C THR A 76 6.84 36.40 -15.13
N ILE A 77 7.52 37.13 -16.03
CA ILE A 77 7.41 38.60 -16.10
C ILE A 77 5.99 39.05 -16.40
N LYS A 78 5.35 38.45 -17.41
CA LYS A 78 3.96 38.77 -17.78
C LYS A 78 2.97 38.50 -16.65
N ASP A 79 3.14 37.36 -15.94
CA ASP A 79 2.30 37.02 -14.81
C ASP A 79 2.47 38.00 -13.64
N GLN A 80 3.71 38.38 -13.31
CA GLN A 80 3.98 39.33 -12.23
C GLN A 80 3.51 40.74 -12.57
N GLU A 81 3.72 41.23 -13.80
CA GLU A 81 3.20 42.51 -14.26
C GLU A 81 1.67 42.54 -14.18
N SER A 82 0.98 41.50 -14.68
CA SER A 82 -0.48 41.41 -14.63
C SER A 82 -1.00 41.45 -13.18
N LYS A 83 -0.35 40.76 -12.27
CA LYS A 83 -0.68 40.77 -10.85
C LYS A 83 -0.42 42.13 -10.19
N TYR A 84 0.61 42.83 -10.60
CA TYR A 84 0.92 44.19 -10.12
C TYR A 84 -0.13 45.19 -10.57
N ILE A 85 -0.48 45.19 -11.88
CA ILE A 85 -1.49 46.09 -12.46
C ILE A 85 -2.87 45.89 -11.86
N ASN A 86 -3.24 44.63 -11.60
CA ASN A 86 -4.54 44.26 -11.02
C ASN A 86 -4.64 44.47 -9.51
N GLY A 87 -3.62 45.09 -8.88
CA GLY A 87 -3.63 45.35 -7.44
C GLY A 87 -3.64 44.10 -6.56
N VAL A 88 -3.12 42.98 -7.07
CA VAL A 88 -2.99 41.74 -6.29
C VAL A 88 -1.88 41.97 -5.27
N PHE A 89 -2.26 42.04 -4.00
CA PHE A 89 -1.40 42.46 -2.90
C PHE A 89 -0.10 41.67 -2.77
N PRO A 90 0.98 42.31 -2.22
CA PRO A 90 2.30 41.66 -2.03
C PRO A 90 2.29 40.43 -1.12
N ASP A 91 1.31 40.30 -0.27
CA ASP A 91 1.22 39.27 0.78
C ASP A 91 0.79 37.86 0.30
N GLY A 92 0.79 37.68 -1.03
CA GLY A 92 0.44 36.39 -1.61
C GLY A 92 -1.06 36.21 -1.90
N ARG A 93 -1.42 35.05 -2.40
CA ARG A 93 -2.83 34.68 -2.61
C ARG A 93 -3.55 34.70 -1.26
N PRO A 94 -4.75 35.32 -1.17
CA PRO A 94 -5.53 35.30 0.06
C PRO A 94 -5.68 33.84 0.54
N PRO A 95 -5.67 33.60 1.85
CA PRO A 95 -5.80 32.25 2.38
C PRO A 95 -7.05 31.59 1.81
N SER A 96 -6.93 30.31 1.44
CA SER A 96 -8.06 29.56 0.85
C SER A 96 -9.24 29.43 1.79
N PHE A 97 -9.00 29.58 3.10
CA PHE A 97 -9.98 29.48 4.17
C PHE A 97 -9.80 30.62 5.18
N THR A 98 -10.91 31.07 5.75
CA THR A 98 -10.92 31.94 6.94
C THR A 98 -10.62 31.11 8.20
N ASP A 99 -10.36 31.78 9.32
CA ASP A 99 -10.14 31.09 10.61
C ASP A 99 -11.37 30.30 11.06
N ASP A 100 -12.57 30.81 10.82
CA ASP A 100 -13.82 30.09 11.13
C ASP A 100 -13.97 28.84 10.28
N GLU A 101 -13.66 28.91 8.99
CA GLU A 101 -13.69 27.76 8.09
C GLU A 101 -12.62 26.71 8.47
N LEU A 102 -11.44 27.16 8.89
CA LEU A 102 -10.40 26.26 9.42
C LEU A 102 -10.85 25.58 10.70
N ASN A 103 -11.55 26.29 11.59
CA ASN A 103 -12.14 25.70 12.80
C ASN A 103 -13.20 24.65 12.44
N MET A 104 -14.06 24.90 11.44
CA MET A 104 -15.04 23.92 10.97
C MET A 104 -14.36 22.66 10.42
N ILE A 105 -13.29 22.81 9.63
CA ILE A 105 -12.49 21.69 9.13
C ILE A 105 -11.86 20.91 10.28
N PHE A 106 -11.29 21.61 11.25
CA PHE A 106 -10.69 20.99 12.43
C PHE A 106 -11.73 20.17 13.21
N GLN A 107 -12.88 20.73 13.52
CA GLN A 107 -13.96 20.05 14.24
C GLN A 107 -14.48 18.82 13.49
N TYR A 108 -14.60 18.91 12.15
CA TYR A 108 -14.99 17.75 11.35
C TYR A 108 -13.97 16.61 11.46
N ILE A 109 -12.67 16.90 11.35
CA ILE A 109 -11.64 15.88 11.48
C ILE A 109 -11.60 15.35 12.91
N ASP A 110 -11.60 16.20 13.92
CA ASP A 110 -11.49 15.84 15.33
C ASP A 110 -12.63 14.93 15.79
N SER A 111 -13.86 15.22 15.33
CA SER A 111 -15.05 14.43 15.68
C SER A 111 -15.15 13.08 15.00
N ASN A 112 -14.39 12.84 13.92
CA ASN A 112 -14.53 11.62 13.13
C ASN A 112 -13.27 10.75 13.09
N VAL A 113 -12.10 11.30 13.38
CA VAL A 113 -10.81 10.62 13.14
C VAL A 113 -10.56 9.42 14.06
N ASP A 114 -11.20 9.38 15.22
CA ASP A 114 -11.10 8.27 16.17
C ASP A 114 -12.03 7.10 15.78
N ASP A 115 -13.19 7.43 15.21
CA ASP A 115 -14.17 6.43 14.81
C ASP A 115 -13.87 5.82 13.43
N LYS A 116 -13.32 6.62 12.52
CA LYS A 116 -12.94 6.19 11.17
C LYS A 116 -11.73 6.91 10.61
N THR A 117 -11.01 6.24 9.72
CA THR A 117 -9.94 6.89 8.93
C THR A 117 -10.56 7.86 7.92
N ILE A 118 -10.15 9.13 8.00
CA ILE A 118 -10.61 10.18 7.07
C ILE A 118 -9.69 10.21 5.85
N THR A 119 -10.27 10.10 4.67
CA THR A 119 -9.55 10.30 3.41
C THR A 119 -9.59 11.77 2.99
N TYR A 120 -8.72 12.16 2.04
CA TYR A 120 -8.81 13.50 1.44
C TYR A 120 -10.01 13.63 0.48
N ASP A 121 -10.63 12.52 0.06
CA ASP A 121 -11.91 12.52 -0.64
C ASP A 121 -13.03 12.96 0.31
N ASP A 122 -13.15 12.31 1.48
CA ASP A 122 -14.14 12.66 2.51
C ASP A 122 -14.01 14.15 2.90
N LEU A 123 -12.77 14.62 3.06
CA LEU A 123 -12.53 16.02 3.42
C LEU A 123 -12.88 16.99 2.26
N SER A 124 -12.59 16.61 1.02
CA SER A 124 -12.95 17.40 -0.16
C SER A 124 -14.46 17.52 -0.30
N ASP A 125 -15.17 16.42 -0.10
CA ASP A 125 -16.63 16.38 -0.13
C ASP A 125 -17.23 17.25 0.98
N TYR A 126 -16.70 17.19 2.20
CA TYR A 126 -17.11 18.04 3.30
C TYR A 126 -16.90 19.53 2.95
N VAL A 127 -15.73 19.92 2.49
CA VAL A 127 -15.40 21.30 2.12
C VAL A 127 -16.31 21.79 1.00
N PHE A 128 -16.56 20.98 -0.01
CA PHE A 128 -17.49 21.31 -1.09
C PHE A 128 -18.92 21.47 -0.59
N CYS A 129 -19.41 20.53 0.20
CA CYS A 129 -20.80 20.52 0.67
C CYS A 129 -21.12 21.66 1.68
N TYR A 130 -20.21 21.90 2.62
CA TYR A 130 -20.47 22.84 3.73
C TYR A 130 -19.86 24.21 3.54
N LEU A 131 -18.66 24.28 2.98
CA LEU A 131 -17.96 25.56 2.77
C LEU A 131 -18.11 26.09 1.34
N LYS A 132 -18.74 25.32 0.43
CA LYS A 132 -18.97 25.70 -0.98
C LYS A 132 -17.67 26.05 -1.74
N LYS A 133 -16.58 25.38 -1.39
CA LYS A 133 -15.26 25.57 -2.01
C LYS A 133 -14.80 24.32 -2.71
N ASP A 134 -14.39 24.46 -3.97
CA ASP A 134 -13.74 23.40 -4.75
C ASP A 134 -12.23 23.53 -4.60
N ILE A 135 -11.62 22.67 -3.82
CA ILE A 135 -10.19 22.70 -3.48
C ILE A 135 -9.57 21.34 -3.72
N SER A 136 -8.42 21.33 -4.41
CA SER A 136 -7.72 20.08 -4.70
C SER A 136 -7.26 19.37 -3.41
N LYS A 137 -7.25 18.03 -3.43
CA LYS A 137 -6.76 17.19 -2.33
C LYS A 137 -5.34 17.56 -1.88
N GLU A 138 -4.47 17.88 -2.82
CA GLU A 138 -3.10 18.29 -2.51
C GLU A 138 -3.07 19.63 -1.75
N SER A 139 -3.93 20.60 -2.13
CA SER A 139 -4.07 21.84 -1.40
C SER A 139 -4.62 21.63 0.00
N LEU A 140 -5.64 20.75 0.16
CA LEU A 140 -6.16 20.38 1.47
C LEU A 140 -5.06 19.72 2.33
N ARG A 141 -4.28 18.82 1.77
CA ARG A 141 -3.15 18.21 2.46
C ARG A 141 -2.14 19.23 2.97
N HIS A 142 -1.79 20.21 2.15
CA HIS A 142 -0.91 21.31 2.57
C HIS A 142 -1.53 22.15 3.70
N ILE A 143 -2.83 22.40 3.65
CA ILE A 143 -3.54 23.16 4.68
C ILE A 143 -3.55 22.40 6.00
N ILE A 144 -3.88 21.11 6.00
CA ILE A 144 -3.86 20.26 7.19
C ILE A 144 -2.46 20.22 7.81
N ASN A 145 -1.44 19.95 6.99
CA ASN A 145 -0.07 19.88 7.47
C ASN A 145 0.45 21.23 8.01
N ARG A 146 -0.05 22.36 7.50
CA ARG A 146 0.36 23.70 7.94
C ARG A 146 -0.37 24.14 9.21
N ASN A 147 -1.67 23.93 9.29
CA ASN A 147 -2.49 24.51 10.35
C ASN A 147 -2.77 23.56 11.51
N PHE A 148 -2.73 22.23 11.27
CA PHE A 148 -3.13 21.23 12.26
C PHE A 148 -2.07 20.17 12.55
N GLN A 149 -0.80 20.45 12.24
CA GLN A 149 0.32 19.52 12.40
C GLN A 149 0.55 19.05 13.84
N GLU A 150 0.06 19.78 14.83
CA GLU A 150 0.17 19.39 16.25
C GLU A 150 -0.84 18.31 16.62
N HIS A 151 -1.97 18.23 15.92
CA HIS A 151 -3.08 17.32 16.20
C HIS A 151 -3.14 16.15 15.23
N PHE A 152 -2.93 16.41 13.94
CA PHE A 152 -3.10 15.43 12.87
C PHE A 152 -1.85 15.29 12.02
N LYS A 153 -1.71 14.14 11.36
CA LYS A 153 -0.71 13.89 10.32
C LYS A 153 -1.30 13.08 9.17
N SER A 154 -0.74 13.26 7.99
CA SER A 154 -1.08 12.44 6.82
C SER A 154 -0.18 11.21 6.77
N VAL A 155 -0.79 10.05 6.61
CA VAL A 155 -0.09 8.77 6.39
C VAL A 155 -0.60 8.10 5.13
N ILE A 156 0.14 7.12 4.62
CA ILE A 156 -0.30 6.36 3.45
C ILE A 156 -1.45 5.45 3.86
N GLY A 157 -2.62 5.63 3.21
CA GLY A 157 -3.78 4.76 3.40
C GLY A 157 -3.59 3.42 2.69
N VAL A 158 -3.91 2.34 3.38
CA VAL A 158 -3.95 0.99 2.82
C VAL A 158 -5.42 0.61 2.62
N PRO A 159 -5.85 0.25 1.39
CA PRO A 159 -7.23 -0.13 1.16
C PRO A 159 -7.59 -1.40 1.93
N MET A 160 -8.63 -1.34 2.74
CA MET A 160 -9.09 -2.43 3.58
C MET A 160 -10.62 -2.46 3.64
N ASP A 161 -11.21 -3.66 3.78
CA ASP A 161 -12.63 -3.80 4.06
C ASP A 161 -12.94 -3.27 5.47
N SER A 162 -14.05 -2.53 5.63
CA SER A 162 -14.43 -1.94 6.92
C SER A 162 -14.51 -2.97 8.06
N LYS A 163 -15.02 -4.16 7.78
CA LYS A 163 -15.11 -5.25 8.76
C LYS A 163 -13.75 -5.73 9.29
N ARG A 164 -12.67 -5.52 8.54
CA ARG A 164 -11.29 -5.85 8.99
C ARG A 164 -10.75 -4.84 9.99
N ILE A 165 -11.31 -3.65 10.04
CA ILE A 165 -10.92 -2.58 10.96
C ILE A 165 -11.49 -2.84 12.36
N GLU A 166 -12.64 -3.53 12.43
CA GLU A 166 -13.47 -3.71 13.63
C GLU A 166 -13.20 -5.01 14.40
N VAL A 167 -12.12 -5.75 14.09
CA VAL A 167 -11.82 -7.02 14.76
C VAL A 167 -11.45 -6.82 16.23
N GLU A 168 -12.22 -7.45 17.11
CA GLU A 168 -12.01 -7.38 18.56
C GLU A 168 -10.71 -8.10 18.98
N PRO A 169 -9.85 -7.48 19.80
CA PRO A 169 -8.60 -8.07 20.28
C PRO A 169 -8.78 -9.42 21.00
N GLU A 170 -9.89 -9.59 21.73
CA GLU A 170 -10.18 -10.82 22.47
C GLU A 170 -10.33 -12.04 21.53
N LEU A 171 -10.90 -11.87 20.34
CA LEU A 171 -11.01 -12.93 19.35
C LEU A 171 -9.63 -13.41 18.87
N ILE A 172 -8.69 -12.47 18.73
CA ILE A 172 -7.30 -12.77 18.36
C ILE A 172 -6.59 -13.54 19.50
N ASP A 173 -6.81 -13.14 20.75
CA ASP A 173 -6.21 -13.82 21.91
C ASP A 173 -6.74 -15.24 22.06
N ASN A 174 -8.04 -15.45 21.84
CA ASN A 174 -8.66 -16.77 21.83
C ASN A 174 -8.09 -17.67 20.72
N TYR A 175 -7.94 -17.11 19.51
CA TYR A 175 -7.31 -17.81 18.39
C TYR A 175 -5.89 -18.28 18.74
N TYR A 176 -5.07 -17.41 19.33
CA TYR A 176 -3.72 -17.80 19.73
C TYR A 176 -3.69 -18.83 20.84
N SER A 177 -4.67 -18.84 21.75
CA SER A 177 -4.79 -19.85 22.80
C SER A 177 -5.06 -21.24 22.22
N ASP A 178 -5.92 -21.33 21.22
CA ASP A 178 -6.22 -22.58 20.52
C ASP A 178 -5.05 -23.01 19.61
N LEU A 179 -4.40 -22.05 18.96
CA LEU A 179 -3.21 -22.30 18.14
C LEU A 179 -2.08 -22.93 18.98
N GLU A 180 -1.87 -22.45 20.22
CA GLU A 180 -0.89 -23.02 21.15
C GLU A 180 -1.13 -24.50 21.43
N LYS A 181 -2.37 -24.83 21.75
CA LYS A 181 -2.75 -26.22 22.02
C LYS A 181 -2.48 -27.10 20.79
N ASN A 182 -2.91 -26.64 19.61
CA ASN A 182 -2.79 -27.41 18.38
C ASN A 182 -1.33 -27.57 17.93
N ILE A 183 -0.54 -26.51 17.93
CA ILE A 183 0.89 -26.54 17.53
C ILE A 183 1.70 -27.48 18.44
N SER A 184 1.37 -27.58 19.73
CA SER A 184 2.12 -28.41 20.68
C SER A 184 2.04 -29.92 20.35
N THR A 185 1.02 -30.32 19.59
CA THR A 185 0.77 -31.73 19.24
C THR A 185 1.21 -32.14 17.84
N VAL A 186 1.62 -31.15 17.00
CA VAL A 186 1.89 -31.35 15.58
C VAL A 186 3.37 -31.17 15.28
N HIS A 187 3.93 -32.05 14.45
CA HIS A 187 5.29 -31.84 13.95
C HIS A 187 5.33 -30.58 13.06
N PRO A 188 6.31 -29.66 13.22
CA PRO A 188 6.37 -28.39 12.50
C PRO A 188 6.21 -28.49 10.99
N TYR A 189 6.72 -29.52 10.34
CA TYR A 189 6.59 -29.73 8.90
C TYR A 189 5.16 -30.08 8.44
N PHE A 190 4.27 -30.38 9.37
CA PHE A 190 2.87 -30.73 9.12
C PHE A 190 1.91 -29.63 9.53
N ILE A 191 2.39 -28.39 9.57
CA ILE A 191 1.58 -27.19 9.70
C ILE A 191 1.40 -26.59 8.32
N PHE A 192 0.16 -26.42 7.91
CA PHE A 192 -0.25 -25.92 6.60
C PHE A 192 -1.09 -24.66 6.77
N ASN A 193 -0.99 -23.76 5.80
CA ASN A 193 -1.88 -22.61 5.69
C ASN A 193 -2.49 -22.58 4.29
N LEU A 194 -3.80 -22.52 4.23
CA LEU A 194 -4.62 -22.53 3.02
C LEU A 194 -5.35 -21.21 2.88
N ASP A 195 -5.35 -20.63 1.68
CA ASP A 195 -6.09 -19.41 1.37
C ASP A 195 -6.24 -19.17 -0.12
N GLU A 196 -7.12 -18.26 -0.48
CA GLU A 196 -7.45 -17.89 -1.84
C GLU A 196 -6.92 -16.52 -2.21
N VAL A 197 -6.29 -16.43 -3.37
CA VAL A 197 -5.96 -15.14 -3.97
C VAL A 197 -6.76 -14.92 -5.25
N GLY A 198 -7.45 -13.78 -5.31
CA GLY A 198 -8.07 -13.30 -6.54
C GLY A 198 -7.09 -12.46 -7.34
N VAL A 199 -6.89 -12.82 -8.60
CA VAL A 199 -6.14 -12.01 -9.57
C VAL A 199 -7.14 -11.42 -10.56
N GLN A 200 -7.27 -10.10 -10.54
CA GLN A 200 -8.18 -9.35 -11.40
C GLN A 200 -7.43 -8.64 -12.52
N ASP A 201 -8.13 -8.26 -13.59
CA ASP A 201 -7.55 -7.48 -14.69
C ASP A 201 -7.27 -6.04 -14.28
N PHE A 202 -7.89 -5.56 -13.21
CA PHE A 202 -7.72 -4.21 -12.70
C PHE A 202 -6.70 -4.19 -11.56
N GLN A 203 -5.93 -3.12 -11.50
CA GLN A 203 -5.05 -2.85 -10.38
C GLN A 203 -5.87 -2.78 -9.08
N ASP A 204 -5.33 -3.29 -7.99
CA ASP A 204 -5.85 -3.01 -6.65
C ASP A 204 -5.95 -1.49 -6.45
N ALA A 205 -6.91 -1.02 -5.65
CA ALA A 205 -7.08 0.40 -5.39
C ALA A 205 -5.74 1.06 -5.02
N PRO A 206 -5.42 2.22 -5.62
CA PRO A 206 -4.13 2.86 -5.40
C PRO A 206 -3.96 3.25 -3.94
N GLN A 207 -2.73 3.19 -3.47
CA GLN A 207 -2.39 3.79 -2.18
C GLN A 207 -2.65 5.29 -2.25
N GLN A 208 -3.33 5.82 -1.23
CA GLN A 208 -3.57 7.26 -1.10
C GLN A 208 -3.24 7.74 0.31
N TYR A 209 -3.05 9.05 0.45
CA TYR A 209 -2.86 9.66 1.75
C TYR A 209 -4.20 9.75 2.48
N VAL A 210 -4.19 9.42 3.76
CA VAL A 210 -5.32 9.54 4.68
C VAL A 210 -4.90 10.36 5.91
N ILE A 211 -5.86 10.92 6.61
CA ILE A 211 -5.64 11.74 7.80
C ILE A 211 -5.82 10.87 9.03
N VAL A 212 -4.87 10.95 9.94
CA VAL A 212 -4.91 10.27 11.25
C VAL A 212 -4.42 11.23 12.34
N ARG A 213 -4.67 10.91 13.60
CA ARG A 213 -4.16 11.69 14.73
C ARG A 213 -2.62 11.69 14.74
N ARG A 214 -2.02 12.75 15.26
CA ARG A 214 -0.55 12.92 15.31
C ARG A 214 0.15 11.78 16.05
N ASN A 215 -0.46 11.25 17.11
CA ASN A 215 0.07 10.14 17.91
C ASN A 215 -0.18 8.74 17.33
N TYR A 216 -0.72 8.64 16.11
CA TYR A 216 -0.90 7.35 15.44
C TYR A 216 0.46 6.70 15.15
N ASP A 217 0.72 5.52 15.74
CA ASP A 217 2.05 4.91 15.77
C ASP A 217 2.46 4.13 14.52
N HIS A 218 1.52 3.94 13.57
CA HIS A 218 1.81 3.17 12.36
C HIS A 218 2.15 4.09 11.16
N PRO A 219 3.04 3.64 10.25
CA PRO A 219 3.38 4.40 9.04
C PRO A 219 2.27 4.41 7.98
N THR A 220 1.29 3.50 8.09
CA THR A 220 0.17 3.34 7.17
C THR A 220 -1.15 3.18 7.93
N ALA A 221 -2.25 3.64 7.36
CA ALA A 221 -3.59 3.42 7.92
C ALA A 221 -4.52 2.77 6.87
N PRO A 222 -5.43 1.86 7.28
CA PRO A 222 -6.42 1.27 6.38
C PRO A 222 -7.48 2.29 5.96
N TYR A 223 -8.01 2.13 4.75
CA TYR A 223 -9.21 2.81 4.30
C TYR A 223 -10.10 1.87 3.48
N SER A 224 -11.41 2.09 3.47
CA SER A 224 -12.39 1.22 2.79
C SER A 224 -12.38 1.39 1.28
N VAL A 225 -12.52 0.29 0.53
CA VAL A 225 -12.64 0.29 -0.94
C VAL A 225 -13.63 -0.76 -1.42
N GLU A 226 -14.35 -0.46 -2.51
CA GLU A 226 -15.20 -1.43 -3.21
C GLU A 226 -14.40 -2.17 -4.29
N ARG A 227 -14.64 -3.48 -4.44
CA ARG A 227 -13.95 -4.33 -5.42
C ARG A 227 -14.91 -4.80 -6.51
N ASN A 228 -14.64 -4.44 -7.76
CA ASN A 228 -15.41 -4.84 -8.95
C ASN A 228 -14.49 -5.38 -10.06
N GLY A 229 -14.85 -6.50 -10.73
CA GLY A 229 -14.16 -6.99 -11.95
C GLY A 229 -14.16 -8.51 -12.17
N LYS A 230 -13.72 -8.97 -13.36
CA LYS A 230 -13.54 -10.39 -13.71
C LYS A 230 -12.33 -10.98 -12.96
N ARG A 231 -12.53 -12.11 -12.31
CA ARG A 231 -11.56 -12.73 -11.38
C ARG A 231 -11.11 -14.11 -11.87
N ILE A 232 -9.80 -14.39 -11.74
CA ILE A 232 -9.26 -15.76 -11.66
C ILE A 232 -8.86 -15.97 -10.20
N THR A 233 -9.30 -17.08 -9.60
CA THR A 233 -8.92 -17.39 -8.22
C THR A 233 -7.87 -18.49 -8.22
N ALA A 234 -6.85 -18.35 -7.38
CA ALA A 234 -5.94 -19.42 -7.05
C ALA A 234 -6.08 -19.77 -5.56
N LEU A 235 -6.46 -21.01 -5.26
CA LEU A 235 -6.36 -21.57 -3.93
C LEU A 235 -4.92 -22.05 -3.76
N ALA A 236 -4.22 -21.49 -2.80
CA ALA A 236 -2.82 -21.79 -2.51
C ALA A 236 -2.69 -22.39 -1.11
N CYS A 237 -1.76 -23.32 -0.96
CA CYS A 237 -1.41 -23.91 0.32
C CYS A 237 0.09 -23.89 0.50
N ILE A 238 0.57 -23.43 1.65
CA ILE A 238 1.97 -23.45 2.04
C ILE A 238 2.19 -24.28 3.29
N THR A 239 3.39 -24.80 3.43
CA THR A 239 3.84 -25.54 4.60
C THR A 239 5.23 -25.09 5.01
N THR A 240 5.56 -25.25 6.25
CA THR A 240 6.78 -24.73 6.88
C THR A 240 8.08 -25.29 6.31
N ASN A 241 8.08 -26.50 5.76
CA ASN A 241 9.23 -27.08 5.09
C ASN A 241 9.30 -26.77 3.58
N VAL A 242 8.43 -25.87 3.10
CA VAL A 242 8.46 -25.30 1.73
C VAL A 242 8.23 -26.36 0.62
N ASP A 243 7.54 -27.45 0.91
CA ASP A 243 7.08 -28.36 -0.14
C ASP A 243 6.10 -27.63 -1.08
N TRP A 244 6.24 -27.84 -2.38
CA TRP A 244 5.28 -27.33 -3.34
C TRP A 244 3.98 -28.14 -3.26
N ILE A 245 2.91 -27.46 -2.96
CA ILE A 245 1.57 -28.01 -2.99
C ILE A 245 0.86 -27.43 -4.21
N PRO A 246 0.46 -28.25 -5.20
CA PRO A 246 -0.16 -27.78 -6.41
C PRO A 246 -1.39 -26.92 -6.13
N PRO A 247 -1.42 -25.62 -6.54
CA PRO A 247 -2.57 -24.78 -6.33
C PRO A 247 -3.75 -25.18 -7.20
N LEU A 248 -4.97 -24.87 -6.76
CA LEU A 248 -6.16 -24.94 -7.59
C LEU A 248 -6.42 -23.60 -8.27
N ILE A 249 -6.41 -23.58 -9.58
CA ILE A 249 -6.72 -22.40 -10.39
C ILE A 249 -8.17 -22.47 -10.85
N ILE A 250 -8.97 -21.47 -10.50
CA ILE A 250 -10.39 -21.39 -10.85
C ILE A 250 -10.60 -20.30 -11.87
N THR A 251 -11.14 -20.68 -13.03
CA THR A 251 -11.40 -19.76 -14.13
C THR A 251 -12.88 -19.80 -14.53
N ASN A 252 -13.32 -18.80 -15.25
CA ASN A 252 -14.67 -18.76 -15.82
C ASN A 252 -14.80 -19.46 -17.18
N ARG A 253 -13.73 -20.12 -17.68
CA ARG A 253 -13.73 -20.86 -18.93
C ARG A 253 -13.73 -22.36 -18.70
N THR A 254 -14.41 -23.07 -19.57
CA THR A 254 -14.48 -24.54 -19.56
C THR A 254 -13.37 -25.19 -20.41
N THR A 255 -12.78 -24.43 -21.33
CA THR A 255 -11.71 -24.88 -22.22
C THR A 255 -10.48 -24.00 -22.04
N HIS A 256 -9.31 -24.61 -22.11
CA HIS A 256 -8.01 -23.96 -21.99
C HIS A 256 -7.14 -24.33 -23.19
N ASP A 257 -6.20 -23.47 -23.54
CA ASP A 257 -5.26 -23.70 -24.61
C ASP A 257 -4.39 -24.93 -24.27
N SER A 258 -4.20 -25.84 -25.22
CA SER A 258 -3.36 -27.03 -25.03
C SER A 258 -1.92 -26.68 -24.68
N GLU A 259 -1.46 -25.54 -25.14
CA GLU A 259 -0.15 -24.98 -24.87
C GLU A 259 0.11 -24.69 -23.40
N LEU A 260 -0.93 -24.52 -22.58
CA LEU A 260 -0.79 -24.33 -21.13
C LEU A 260 0.13 -25.40 -20.50
N TYR A 261 -0.09 -26.66 -20.87
CA TYR A 261 0.68 -27.78 -20.32
C TYR A 261 2.09 -27.89 -20.88
N SER A 262 2.40 -27.21 -21.97
CA SER A 262 3.75 -27.07 -22.49
C SER A 262 4.60 -26.08 -21.68
N PHE A 263 3.95 -25.13 -21.03
CA PHE A 263 4.61 -24.14 -20.20
C PHE A 263 4.68 -24.54 -18.71
N ILE A 264 3.64 -25.21 -18.21
CA ILE A 264 3.60 -25.66 -16.82
C ILE A 264 3.13 -27.12 -16.78
N PRO A 265 3.93 -28.04 -16.23
CA PRO A 265 3.58 -29.44 -16.11
C PRO A 265 2.25 -29.64 -15.34
N SER A 266 1.43 -30.58 -15.78
CA SER A 266 0.09 -30.82 -15.23
C SER A 266 0.09 -31.27 -13.77
N ASP A 267 1.20 -31.80 -13.26
CA ASP A 267 1.40 -32.17 -11.85
C ASP A 267 1.69 -30.98 -10.94
N LYS A 268 1.88 -29.78 -11.49
CA LYS A 268 2.22 -28.56 -10.74
C LYS A 268 1.02 -27.71 -10.35
N PHE A 269 -0.16 -27.99 -10.88
CA PHE A 269 -1.40 -27.28 -10.55
C PHE A 269 -2.61 -28.11 -10.90
N MET A 270 -3.75 -27.75 -10.31
CA MET A 270 -5.08 -28.24 -10.69
C MET A 270 -5.88 -27.07 -11.27
N ILE A 271 -6.71 -27.32 -12.27
CA ILE A 271 -7.57 -26.30 -12.86
C ILE A 271 -9.05 -26.71 -12.77
N ALA A 272 -9.91 -25.76 -12.44
CA ALA A 272 -11.35 -25.96 -12.39
C ALA A 272 -12.08 -24.79 -13.07
N SER A 273 -13.27 -25.06 -13.61
CA SER A 273 -14.14 -24.08 -14.20
C SER A 273 -15.27 -23.70 -13.25
N GLN A 274 -15.51 -22.38 -13.10
CA GLN A 274 -16.63 -21.84 -12.34
C GLN A 274 -17.04 -20.48 -12.93
N ALA A 275 -18.31 -20.31 -13.29
CA ALA A 275 -18.81 -19.15 -14.05
C ALA A 275 -18.43 -17.79 -13.46
N LYS A 276 -18.42 -17.66 -12.14
CA LYS A 276 -18.03 -16.43 -11.42
C LYS A 276 -16.55 -16.40 -11.01
N GLY A 277 -15.78 -17.48 -11.26
CA GLY A 277 -14.38 -17.58 -10.87
C GLY A 277 -14.11 -17.67 -9.35
N PHE A 278 -15.13 -17.97 -8.54
CA PHE A 278 -14.99 -18.16 -7.10
C PHE A 278 -14.80 -19.63 -6.72
N LEU A 279 -14.15 -19.90 -5.60
CA LEU A 279 -14.08 -21.23 -5.03
C LEU A 279 -15.49 -21.70 -4.64
N THR A 280 -15.75 -22.99 -4.87
CA THR A 280 -16.94 -23.68 -4.41
C THR A 280 -16.52 -24.89 -3.58
N THR A 281 -17.40 -25.32 -2.68
CA THR A 281 -17.17 -26.52 -1.86
C THR A 281 -16.86 -27.76 -2.70
N ILE A 282 -17.50 -27.90 -3.88
CA ILE A 282 -17.25 -29.02 -4.81
C ILE A 282 -15.81 -28.96 -5.36
N ASN A 283 -15.34 -27.78 -5.77
CA ASN A 283 -13.97 -27.62 -6.28
C ASN A 283 -12.93 -27.80 -5.19
N LEU A 284 -13.23 -27.31 -3.99
CA LEU A 284 -12.39 -27.49 -2.81
C LEU A 284 -12.29 -28.99 -2.44
N LYS A 285 -13.44 -29.71 -2.43
CA LYS A 285 -13.47 -31.17 -2.21
C LYS A 285 -12.55 -31.90 -3.19
N LYS A 286 -12.69 -31.62 -4.50
CA LYS A 286 -11.85 -32.26 -5.52
C LYS A 286 -10.37 -31.99 -5.30
N TRP A 287 -10.00 -30.76 -4.90
CA TRP A 287 -8.60 -30.44 -4.62
C TRP A 287 -8.08 -31.19 -3.39
N PHE A 288 -8.89 -31.30 -2.30
CA PHE A 288 -8.52 -32.12 -1.15
C PHE A 288 -8.27 -33.58 -1.56
N GLU A 289 -9.22 -34.20 -2.26
CA GLU A 289 -9.15 -35.63 -2.63
C GLU A 289 -8.03 -35.93 -3.65
N GLN A 290 -7.77 -35.02 -4.59
CA GLN A 290 -6.84 -35.29 -5.71
C GLN A 290 -5.44 -34.72 -5.49
N VAL A 291 -5.30 -33.72 -4.60
CA VAL A 291 -4.02 -33.03 -4.39
C VAL A 291 -3.56 -33.14 -2.93
N PHE A 292 -4.34 -32.56 -2.01
CA PHE A 292 -3.87 -32.38 -0.64
C PHE A 292 -3.72 -33.72 0.13
N LEU A 293 -4.73 -34.56 0.14
CA LEU A 293 -4.68 -35.84 0.87
C LEU A 293 -3.62 -36.80 0.32
N PRO A 294 -3.49 -37.01 -1.00
CA PRO A 294 -2.39 -37.81 -1.55
C PRO A 294 -1.00 -37.25 -1.22
N MET A 295 -0.83 -35.93 -1.29
CA MET A 295 0.43 -35.29 -0.94
C MET A 295 0.73 -35.42 0.56
N LEU A 296 -0.27 -35.26 1.43
CA LEU A 296 -0.12 -35.44 2.87
C LEU A 296 0.33 -36.87 3.22
N GLU A 297 -0.25 -37.89 2.58
CA GLU A 297 0.13 -39.27 2.77
C GLU A 297 1.58 -39.54 2.29
N GLN A 298 1.94 -39.07 1.11
CA GLN A 298 3.34 -39.16 0.64
C GLN A 298 4.32 -38.45 1.60
N LYS A 299 3.92 -37.31 2.13
CA LYS A 299 4.72 -36.59 3.11
C LYS A 299 4.88 -37.33 4.40
N ARG A 300 3.81 -37.96 4.91
CA ARG A 300 3.86 -38.83 6.10
C ARG A 300 4.83 -39.97 5.90
N GLN A 301 4.75 -40.68 4.78
CA GLN A 301 5.67 -41.77 4.44
C GLN A 301 7.12 -41.28 4.36
N ARG A 302 7.37 -40.15 3.69
CA ARG A 302 8.73 -39.56 3.56
C ARG A 302 9.37 -39.24 4.91
N PHE A 303 8.58 -38.73 5.87
CA PHE A 303 9.06 -38.35 7.21
C PHE A 303 8.85 -39.44 8.27
N ASN A 304 8.30 -40.61 7.90
CA ASN A 304 7.88 -41.66 8.84
C ASN A 304 7.06 -41.07 10.00
N TYR A 305 6.08 -40.22 9.70
CA TYR A 305 5.28 -39.47 10.65
C TYR A 305 3.83 -39.93 10.63
N HIS A 306 3.31 -40.39 11.76
CA HIS A 306 1.94 -40.89 11.92
C HIS A 306 1.06 -39.99 12.78
N GLY A 307 1.58 -38.86 13.22
CA GLY A 307 0.84 -37.91 14.03
C GLY A 307 -0.11 -37.00 13.22
N PRO A 308 -0.84 -36.13 13.93
CA PRO A 308 -1.76 -35.20 13.30
C PRO A 308 -1.03 -34.13 12.48
N CYS A 309 -1.75 -33.49 11.55
CA CYS A 309 -1.33 -32.25 10.92
C CYS A 309 -2.30 -31.12 11.28
N LEU A 310 -1.82 -29.89 11.21
CA LEU A 310 -2.61 -28.69 11.46
C LEU A 310 -2.83 -27.94 10.15
N LEU A 311 -4.08 -27.68 9.83
CA LEU A 311 -4.49 -26.89 8.68
C LEU A 311 -5.14 -25.59 9.15
N LEU A 312 -4.47 -24.47 8.86
CA LEU A 312 -4.92 -23.13 9.16
C LEU A 312 -5.59 -22.55 7.92
N MET A 313 -6.85 -22.17 8.00
CA MET A 313 -7.60 -21.56 6.89
C MET A 313 -8.63 -20.56 7.41
N ASP A 314 -9.13 -19.68 6.54
CA ASP A 314 -10.17 -18.74 6.93
C ASP A 314 -11.55 -19.44 7.06
N GLY A 315 -12.47 -18.80 7.78
CA GLY A 315 -13.84 -19.28 8.00
C GLY A 315 -14.79 -18.92 6.85
N PHE A 316 -14.33 -19.01 5.58
CA PHE A 316 -15.23 -18.79 4.46
C PHE A 316 -16.22 -19.96 4.32
N ILE A 317 -17.45 -19.70 3.89
CA ILE A 317 -18.55 -20.69 3.85
C ILE A 317 -18.14 -22.01 3.16
N SER A 318 -17.41 -21.95 2.05
CA SER A 318 -16.94 -23.15 1.35
C SER A 318 -15.93 -23.95 2.18
N HIS A 319 -15.18 -23.31 3.06
CA HIS A 319 -14.22 -23.94 3.97
C HIS A 319 -14.93 -24.61 5.16
N GLU A 320 -15.95 -23.99 5.71
CA GLU A 320 -16.76 -24.62 6.78
C GLU A 320 -17.53 -25.83 6.25
N GLN A 321 -18.18 -25.70 5.10
CA GLN A 321 -18.94 -26.80 4.47
C GLN A 321 -18.08 -28.01 4.08
N ILE A 322 -16.76 -27.85 3.89
CA ILE A 322 -15.88 -28.99 3.55
C ILE A 322 -15.79 -29.99 4.69
N LEU A 323 -15.91 -29.54 5.95
CA LEU A 323 -15.86 -30.40 7.13
C LEU A 323 -17.05 -31.40 7.18
N ASP A 324 -18.20 -30.99 6.62
CA ASP A 324 -19.37 -31.84 6.54
C ASP A 324 -19.25 -32.90 5.42
N ILE A 325 -18.36 -32.69 4.45
CA ILE A 325 -18.27 -33.50 3.23
C ILE A 325 -17.06 -34.41 3.25
N ILE A 326 -15.94 -33.98 3.86
CA ILE A 326 -14.73 -34.80 4.03
C ILE A 326 -14.45 -34.92 5.52
N PRO A 327 -14.39 -36.14 6.05
CA PRO A 327 -14.06 -36.38 7.46
C PRO A 327 -12.56 -36.16 7.69
N LEU A 328 -12.12 -34.88 7.73
CA LEU A 328 -10.71 -34.48 7.83
C LEU A 328 -10.06 -35.01 9.12
N ASP A 329 -10.82 -35.15 10.18
CA ASP A 329 -10.42 -35.76 11.46
C ASP A 329 -9.96 -37.21 11.31
N GLN A 330 -10.62 -38.01 10.45
CA GLN A 330 -10.22 -39.39 10.16
C GLN A 330 -8.87 -39.46 9.43
N TYR A 331 -8.48 -38.38 8.73
CA TYR A 331 -7.15 -38.26 8.14
C TYR A 331 -6.13 -37.65 9.12
N GLY A 332 -6.51 -37.46 10.39
CA GLY A 332 -5.66 -36.85 11.40
C GLY A 332 -5.35 -35.37 11.08
N ILE A 333 -6.28 -34.66 10.47
CA ILE A 333 -6.16 -33.24 10.13
C ILE A 333 -6.93 -32.44 11.18
N ILE A 334 -6.21 -31.67 11.97
CA ILE A 334 -6.77 -30.66 12.86
C ILE A 334 -6.98 -29.38 12.03
N VAL A 335 -8.22 -28.94 11.92
CA VAL A 335 -8.55 -27.67 11.25
C VAL A 335 -8.69 -26.59 12.30
N GLN A 336 -8.03 -25.46 12.07
CA GLN A 336 -8.23 -24.26 12.87
C GLN A 336 -8.55 -23.08 11.95
N PHE A 337 -9.71 -22.50 12.18
CA PHE A 337 -10.12 -21.31 11.43
C PHE A 337 -9.45 -20.05 11.95
N ILE A 338 -8.99 -19.23 11.02
CA ILE A 338 -8.50 -17.88 11.30
C ILE A 338 -9.69 -16.99 11.64
N VAL A 339 -9.51 -16.08 12.57
CA VAL A 339 -10.55 -15.11 12.98
C VAL A 339 -11.08 -14.38 11.76
N ALA A 340 -12.40 -14.32 11.65
CA ALA A 340 -13.05 -13.61 10.55
C ALA A 340 -12.56 -12.15 10.48
N HIS A 341 -12.31 -11.68 9.27
CA HIS A 341 -11.79 -10.34 8.99
C HIS A 341 -10.37 -10.00 9.50
N ALA A 342 -9.67 -10.97 10.14
CA ALA A 342 -8.30 -10.79 10.64
C ALA A 342 -7.21 -11.36 9.70
N SER A 343 -7.52 -11.61 8.43
CA SER A 343 -6.57 -12.19 7.45
C SER A 343 -5.30 -11.33 7.29
N ASP A 344 -5.41 -10.02 7.38
CA ASP A 344 -4.27 -9.08 7.32
C ASP A 344 -3.32 -9.18 8.51
N GLN A 345 -3.71 -9.87 9.58
CA GLN A 345 -2.93 -10.07 10.79
C GLN A 345 -2.52 -11.53 11.00
N LEU A 346 -3.35 -12.49 10.60
CA LEU A 346 -3.22 -13.90 10.96
C LEU A 346 -3.03 -14.83 9.76
N GLN A 347 -3.40 -14.40 8.53
CA GLN A 347 -3.31 -15.24 7.34
C GLN A 347 -1.90 -15.19 6.75
N MET A 348 -1.14 -16.30 6.88
CA MET A 348 0.26 -16.37 6.45
C MET A 348 0.44 -16.08 4.96
N LEU A 349 -0.46 -16.59 4.12
CA LEU A 349 -0.44 -16.38 2.68
C LEU A 349 -0.58 -14.89 2.31
N ASP A 350 -1.47 -14.16 2.98
CA ASP A 350 -1.63 -12.71 2.81
C ASP A 350 -0.41 -11.93 3.31
N LEU A 351 0.16 -12.33 4.44
CA LEU A 351 1.27 -11.64 5.10
C LEU A 351 2.61 -11.75 4.35
N GLY A 352 2.83 -12.83 3.59
CA GLY A 352 4.16 -13.05 3.01
C GLY A 352 4.20 -13.51 1.56
N ILE A 353 3.14 -14.12 1.04
CA ILE A 353 3.14 -14.78 -0.27
C ILE A 353 2.39 -13.99 -1.33
N PHE A 354 1.12 -13.64 -1.10
CA PHE A 354 0.29 -13.02 -2.12
C PHE A 354 0.76 -11.63 -2.56
N GLY A 355 1.30 -10.83 -1.64
CA GLY A 355 1.92 -9.55 -1.98
C GLY A 355 3.16 -9.72 -2.87
N ASN A 356 3.99 -10.74 -2.60
CA ASN A 356 5.14 -11.09 -3.42
C ASN A 356 4.72 -11.64 -4.78
N GLN A 357 3.72 -12.51 -4.83
CA GLN A 357 3.13 -13.04 -6.06
C GLN A 357 2.65 -11.90 -6.98
N LYS A 358 1.86 -10.96 -6.47
CA LYS A 358 1.36 -9.82 -7.25
C LYS A 358 2.50 -8.99 -7.85
N ARG A 359 3.57 -8.76 -7.09
CA ARG A 359 4.77 -8.07 -7.59
C ARG A 359 5.47 -8.85 -8.70
N HIS A 360 5.58 -10.16 -8.59
CA HIS A 360 6.15 -10.99 -9.66
C HIS A 360 5.28 -10.96 -10.91
N ILE A 361 3.95 -11.10 -10.77
CA ILE A 361 3.02 -11.06 -11.90
C ILE A 361 3.12 -9.75 -12.67
N SER A 362 3.18 -8.61 -11.98
CA SER A 362 3.27 -7.29 -12.63
C SER A 362 4.56 -7.09 -13.44
N GLY A 363 5.65 -7.75 -13.08
CA GLY A 363 6.93 -7.72 -13.80
C GLY A 363 7.03 -8.69 -14.99
N MET A 364 6.08 -9.64 -15.13
CA MET A 364 6.16 -10.68 -16.17
C MET A 364 5.61 -10.20 -17.51
N LYS A 365 6.34 -10.44 -18.59
CA LYS A 365 5.89 -10.22 -19.95
C LYS A 365 4.89 -11.31 -20.36
N ASN A 366 4.00 -10.98 -21.30
CA ASN A 366 3.13 -11.96 -21.94
C ASN A 366 3.90 -12.75 -22.99
N GLU A 367 3.67 -14.06 -23.01
CA GLU A 367 4.10 -14.90 -24.14
C GLU A 367 3.13 -14.68 -25.30
N LYS A 368 3.67 -14.34 -26.49
CA LYS A 368 2.88 -13.95 -27.65
C LYS A 368 2.10 -15.10 -28.25
N SER A 369 2.54 -16.33 -28.06
CA SER A 369 1.89 -17.56 -28.56
C SER A 369 0.67 -17.97 -27.74
N LEU A 370 0.50 -17.41 -26.55
CA LEU A 370 -0.57 -17.79 -25.62
C LEU A 370 -1.72 -16.77 -25.62
N SER A 371 -2.94 -17.27 -25.42
CA SER A 371 -4.07 -16.39 -25.13
C SER A 371 -3.86 -15.56 -23.84
N SER A 372 -4.55 -14.43 -23.75
CA SER A 372 -4.46 -13.56 -22.57
C SER A 372 -4.76 -14.32 -21.28
N GLN A 373 -5.73 -15.22 -21.27
CA GLN A 373 -6.09 -15.98 -20.08
C GLN A 373 -5.05 -17.05 -19.73
N THR A 374 -4.52 -17.77 -20.72
CA THR A 374 -3.45 -18.75 -20.49
C THR A 374 -2.21 -18.07 -19.96
N ASN A 375 -1.83 -16.90 -20.50
CA ASN A 375 -0.77 -16.06 -19.94
C ASN A 375 -1.00 -15.71 -18.47
N ARG A 376 -2.25 -15.36 -18.09
CA ARG A 376 -2.57 -15.05 -16.69
C ARG A 376 -2.44 -16.27 -15.79
N ILE A 377 -2.93 -17.43 -16.22
CA ILE A 377 -2.78 -18.69 -15.46
C ILE A 377 -1.30 -19.00 -15.25
N CYS A 378 -0.49 -18.96 -16.30
CA CYS A 378 0.95 -19.18 -16.21
C CYS A 378 1.62 -18.21 -15.22
N LYS A 379 1.28 -16.92 -15.31
CA LYS A 379 1.82 -15.90 -14.41
C LYS A 379 1.42 -16.12 -12.95
N ILE A 380 0.17 -16.55 -12.71
CA ILE A 380 -0.32 -16.83 -11.35
C ILE A 380 0.48 -17.97 -10.74
N ILE A 381 0.66 -19.07 -11.46
CA ILE A 381 1.37 -20.26 -10.97
C ILE A 381 2.86 -19.96 -10.77
N ASP A 382 3.53 -19.37 -11.78
CA ASP A 382 4.96 -18.99 -11.67
C ASP A 382 5.18 -17.93 -10.58
N GLY A 383 4.24 -16.98 -10.44
CA GLY A 383 4.27 -15.98 -9.39
C GLY A 383 4.14 -16.61 -7.99
N LEU A 384 3.24 -17.58 -7.81
CA LEU A 384 3.11 -18.36 -6.56
C LEU A 384 4.39 -19.15 -6.26
N TRP A 385 4.92 -19.83 -7.28
CA TRP A 385 6.17 -20.58 -7.14
C TRP A 385 7.33 -19.72 -6.65
N LYS A 386 7.55 -18.58 -7.29
CA LYS A 386 8.60 -17.62 -6.91
C LYS A 386 8.36 -16.98 -5.56
N ALA A 387 7.10 -16.67 -5.24
CA ALA A 387 6.73 -16.08 -3.96
C ALA A 387 6.90 -17.07 -2.80
N SER A 388 6.71 -18.38 -3.04
CA SER A 388 6.83 -19.43 -2.01
C SER A 388 8.27 -19.87 -1.75
N SER A 389 9.23 -18.94 -1.84
CA SER A 389 10.63 -19.22 -1.47
C SER A 389 10.76 -19.50 0.04
N PRO A 390 11.77 -20.26 0.49
CA PRO A 390 11.97 -20.56 1.91
C PRO A 390 11.95 -19.33 2.82
N LYS A 391 12.63 -18.26 2.40
CA LYS A 391 12.66 -16.98 3.12
C LYS A 391 11.27 -16.38 3.29
N ASN A 392 10.48 -16.37 2.24
CA ASN A 392 9.15 -15.75 2.27
C ASN A 392 8.17 -16.60 3.10
N VAL A 393 8.21 -17.91 2.99
CA VAL A 393 7.36 -18.82 3.78
C VAL A 393 7.66 -18.67 5.27
N VAL A 394 8.92 -18.74 5.67
CA VAL A 394 9.33 -18.54 7.07
C VAL A 394 8.91 -17.15 7.56
N SER A 395 9.09 -16.12 6.75
CA SER A 395 8.66 -14.77 7.10
C SER A 395 7.14 -14.67 7.26
N ALA A 396 6.36 -15.33 6.40
CA ALA A 396 4.91 -15.35 6.46
C ALA A 396 4.40 -15.97 7.78
N PHE A 397 4.92 -17.15 8.15
CA PHE A 397 4.57 -17.79 9.42
C PHE A 397 4.99 -16.92 10.62
N ARG A 398 6.18 -16.33 10.60
CA ARG A 398 6.63 -15.42 11.66
C ARG A 398 5.73 -14.19 11.80
N SER A 399 5.32 -13.60 10.69
CA SER A 399 4.42 -12.44 10.69
C SER A 399 3.07 -12.75 11.31
N ALA A 400 2.60 -13.99 11.19
CA ALA A 400 1.38 -14.48 11.84
C ALA A 400 1.62 -14.96 13.29
N GLY A 401 2.83 -14.81 13.83
CA GLY A 401 3.16 -15.19 15.20
C GLY A 401 3.65 -16.63 15.40
N VAL A 402 3.85 -17.40 14.33
CA VAL A 402 4.34 -18.78 14.40
C VAL A 402 5.85 -18.83 14.14
N PHE A 403 6.61 -19.29 15.12
CA PHE A 403 8.07 -19.35 15.08
C PHE A 403 8.54 -20.79 15.07
N PHE A 404 9.61 -21.05 14.31
CA PHE A 404 10.27 -22.34 14.27
C PHE A 404 11.67 -22.22 14.85
N THR A 405 11.98 -23.09 15.83
CA THR A 405 13.31 -23.20 16.41
C THR A 405 13.85 -24.61 16.17
N CYS A 406 15.13 -24.70 15.85
CA CYS A 406 15.83 -25.98 15.78
C CYS A 406 16.61 -26.19 17.09
N LYS A 407 16.37 -27.31 17.78
CA LYS A 407 17.13 -27.72 18.95
C LYS A 407 17.78 -29.06 18.68
N MET A 408 19.02 -29.20 19.16
CA MET A 408 19.67 -30.51 19.13
C MET A 408 19.17 -31.36 20.29
N ASN A 409 18.66 -32.55 20.01
CA ASN A 409 18.26 -33.54 20.98
C ASN A 409 19.05 -34.82 20.69
N ASN A 410 19.94 -35.20 21.59
CA ASN A 410 20.83 -36.39 21.41
C ASN A 410 21.55 -36.39 20.04
N ASN A 411 22.11 -35.27 19.64
CA ASN A 411 22.80 -35.04 18.34
C ASN A 411 21.86 -35.13 17.09
N VAL A 412 20.57 -35.18 17.25
CA VAL A 412 19.58 -35.12 16.15
C VAL A 412 18.95 -33.73 16.15
N PRO A 413 18.96 -33.01 15.04
CA PRO A 413 18.29 -31.73 14.95
C PRO A 413 16.76 -31.94 15.01
N MET A 414 16.13 -31.34 16.00
CA MET A 414 14.67 -31.33 16.12
C MET A 414 14.13 -29.91 15.93
N ILE A 415 13.10 -29.77 15.12
CA ILE A 415 12.44 -28.49 14.86
C ILE A 415 11.19 -28.42 15.74
N TYR A 416 11.11 -27.32 16.49
CA TYR A 416 9.96 -27.03 17.33
C TYR A 416 9.21 -25.82 16.78
N ALA A 417 7.89 -25.90 16.76
CA ALA A 417 7.05 -24.76 16.52
C ALA A 417 6.73 -24.08 17.86
N GLY A 418 6.84 -22.77 17.88
CA GLY A 418 6.41 -21.95 18.99
C GLY A 418 5.62 -20.75 18.47
N PHE A 419 4.89 -20.09 19.35
CA PHE A 419 4.19 -18.89 18.94
C PHE A 419 4.27 -17.81 20.03
N ARG A 420 3.88 -16.60 19.67
CA ARG A 420 3.85 -15.45 20.57
C ARG A 420 2.51 -14.74 20.47
N ARG A 421 1.77 -14.66 21.59
CA ARG A 421 0.51 -13.90 21.67
C ARG A 421 0.71 -12.45 21.31
N GLY A 422 -0.23 -11.86 20.57
CA GLY A 422 -0.17 -10.48 20.15
C GLY A 422 0.89 -10.16 19.10
N ALA A 423 1.60 -11.15 18.56
CA ALA A 423 2.67 -10.94 17.58
C ALA A 423 2.19 -10.29 16.29
N ALA A 424 0.97 -10.55 15.84
CA ALA A 424 0.42 -9.97 14.63
C ALA A 424 0.39 -8.44 14.63
N ARG A 425 0.10 -7.79 15.75
CA ARG A 425 0.23 -6.33 15.92
C ARG A 425 1.64 -5.87 16.25
N ALA A 426 2.41 -6.70 16.96
CA ALA A 426 3.74 -6.34 17.47
C ALA A 426 4.88 -6.65 16.49
N VAL A 427 4.72 -7.63 15.57
CA VAL A 427 5.77 -8.05 14.62
C VAL A 427 6.19 -6.95 13.64
N ARG A 428 5.34 -5.97 13.39
CA ARG A 428 5.73 -4.77 12.62
C ARG A 428 6.75 -3.87 13.33
N HIS A 429 7.01 -4.09 14.63
CA HIS A 429 7.88 -3.28 15.47
C HIS A 429 9.03 -4.05 16.14
N TYR A 430 9.17 -5.36 15.89
CA TYR A 430 10.27 -6.11 16.50
C TYR A 430 11.57 -5.94 15.74
N ASN A 431 12.53 -5.33 16.43
CA ASN A 431 13.94 -5.23 16.05
C ASN A 431 14.53 -6.63 15.80
N GLU A 432 15.31 -6.78 14.73
CA GLU A 432 16.07 -8.00 14.42
C GLU A 432 16.88 -8.53 15.62
N SER A 433 17.34 -7.63 16.51
CA SER A 433 18.06 -7.98 17.74
C SER A 433 17.30 -8.91 18.70
N PHE A 434 15.98 -8.87 18.73
CA PHE A 434 15.18 -9.78 19.56
C PHE A 434 15.10 -11.18 18.93
N LEU A 435 15.02 -11.28 17.61
CA LEU A 435 15.05 -12.55 16.88
C LEU A 435 16.42 -13.21 17.03
N GLU A 436 17.49 -12.43 16.97
CA GLU A 436 18.86 -12.90 17.26
C GLU A 436 19.02 -13.37 18.69
N SER A 437 18.40 -12.69 19.66
CA SER A 437 18.44 -13.12 21.08
C SER A 437 17.69 -14.44 21.30
N LEU A 438 16.59 -14.71 20.57
CA LEU A 438 15.87 -15.98 20.61
C LEU A 438 16.62 -17.11 19.91
N ILE A 439 17.30 -16.81 18.82
CA ILE A 439 18.17 -17.75 18.11
C ILE A 439 19.39 -18.09 18.98
N ASN A 440 20.01 -17.08 19.58
CA ASN A 440 21.21 -17.24 20.42
C ASN A 440 20.92 -17.83 21.81
N ALA A 441 19.71 -17.64 22.35
CA ALA A 441 19.30 -18.26 23.62
C ALA A 441 18.90 -19.74 23.49
N ASN A 442 18.79 -20.26 22.27
CA ASN A 442 18.36 -21.64 21.96
C ASN A 442 19.39 -22.41 21.12
N LEU A 443 20.58 -21.86 20.87
CA LEU A 443 21.78 -22.52 20.42
C LEU A 443 22.66 -22.81 21.62
#